data_db6a38e0febd266c1aa9808833a9e7c7
#
_entry.id   db6a38e0febd266c1aa9808833a9e7c7
#
_cell.length_a   1.000
_cell.length_b   1.000
_cell.length_c   1.000
_cell.angle_alpha   90.00
_cell.angle_beta   90.00
_cell.angle_gamma   90.00
#
_symmetry.space_group_name_H-M   'P 1'
#
loop_
_entity.id
_entity.type
_entity.pdbx_description
1 polymer ?
#
loop_
_entity_poly.entity_id
_entity_poly.type
_entity_poly.pdbx_seq_one_letter_code
_entity_poly.pdbx_strand_id
1 'polypeptide(L)'
;MGSEMCIRDRLEVDNYEKDESLRCMILTGSEKAFAAGADIKQMQPKTYMDVYKEDFITRNWERVASCRKPIIAAVSGYALGGGCELAMMCDFMVASESAKFGQPEINLGVSPGAGGTQRLTRFIGKSKSMDMCLTGRMMEAEEAESIGLVSRILSNDDFVDGVVDIAKEVADKSLVATMMTKEMVNRAYETTLAEGVRFERRLFHSMFATKDKTEGMAAFVEKRKPEFKDE
;
A
#
# COMPACT_ATOMS: atom_id res chain seq x y z
N MET A 1 10.82 -8.86 10.14
CA MET A 1 10.40 -9.87 9.15
C MET A 1 11.64 -10.57 8.63
N GLY A 2 11.71 -11.91 8.73
CA GLY A 2 12.82 -12.65 8.15
C GLY A 2 12.74 -12.68 6.63
N SER A 3 13.86 -12.95 5.95
CA SER A 3 13.93 -13.09 4.49
C SER A 3 12.89 -14.06 3.91
N GLU A 4 12.56 -15.12 4.65
CA GLU A 4 11.54 -16.12 4.27
C GLU A 4 10.12 -15.52 4.17
N MET A 5 9.74 -14.60 5.06
CA MET A 5 8.43 -13.95 5.03
C MET A 5 8.30 -13.03 3.80
N CYS A 6 9.33 -12.24 3.51
CA CYS A 6 9.35 -11.38 2.31
C CYS A 6 9.29 -12.19 1.00
N ILE A 7 9.93 -13.36 0.97
CA ILE A 7 9.88 -14.28 -0.20
C ILE A 7 8.45 -14.83 -0.35
N ARG A 8 7.82 -15.25 0.75
CA ARG A 8 6.44 -15.75 0.72
C ARG A 8 5.48 -14.66 0.26
N ASP A 9 5.56 -13.45 0.84
CA ASP A 9 4.69 -12.35 0.48
C ASP A 9 4.82 -11.98 -0.99
N ARG A 10 6.05 -12.00 -1.55
CA ARG A 10 6.26 -11.81 -2.98
C ARG A 10 5.55 -12.86 -3.82
N LEU A 11 5.65 -14.14 -3.45
CA LEU A 11 4.99 -15.23 -4.17
C LEU A 11 3.46 -15.10 -4.13
N GLU A 12 2.91 -14.70 -2.98
CA GLU A 12 1.46 -14.47 -2.85
C GLU A 12 0.98 -13.29 -3.69
N VAL A 13 1.76 -12.20 -3.78
CA VAL A 13 1.45 -11.08 -4.68
C VAL A 13 1.54 -11.51 -6.15
N ASP A 14 2.54 -12.34 -6.51
CA ASP A 14 2.66 -12.88 -7.86
C ASP A 14 1.47 -13.80 -8.24
N ASN A 15 1.02 -14.65 -7.31
CA ASN A 15 -0.15 -15.50 -7.47
C ASN A 15 -1.44 -14.67 -7.59
N TYR A 16 -1.63 -13.70 -6.70
CA TYR A 16 -2.76 -12.79 -6.73
C TYR A 16 -2.85 -12.03 -8.06
N GLU A 17 -1.75 -11.50 -8.56
CA GLU A 17 -1.77 -10.73 -9.80
C GLU A 17 -2.14 -11.58 -11.02
N LYS A 18 -1.77 -12.86 -11.04
CA LYS A 18 -2.08 -13.81 -12.12
C LYS A 18 -3.49 -14.38 -12.04
N ASP A 19 -4.08 -14.46 -10.86
CA ASP A 19 -5.40 -15.08 -10.67
C ASP A 19 -6.51 -14.09 -11.09
N GLU A 20 -7.13 -14.33 -12.24
CA GLU A 20 -8.19 -13.47 -12.81
C GLU A 20 -9.45 -13.39 -11.93
N SER A 21 -9.66 -14.34 -11.01
CA SER A 21 -10.81 -14.34 -10.11
C SER A 21 -10.64 -13.37 -8.93
N LEU A 22 -9.41 -12.94 -8.61
CA LEU A 22 -9.08 -12.07 -7.48
C LEU A 22 -8.92 -10.62 -7.94
N ARG A 23 -9.65 -9.69 -7.31
CA ARG A 23 -9.71 -8.28 -7.73
C ARG A 23 -9.17 -7.28 -6.72
N CYS A 24 -9.09 -7.68 -5.44
CA CYS A 24 -8.52 -6.87 -4.37
C CYS A 24 -7.82 -7.77 -3.36
N MET A 25 -6.61 -7.41 -2.92
CA MET A 25 -5.85 -8.10 -1.89
C MET A 25 -5.86 -7.28 -0.60
N ILE A 26 -5.97 -7.96 0.53
CA ILE A 26 -5.73 -7.39 1.86
C ILE A 26 -4.39 -7.94 2.37
N LEU A 27 -3.45 -7.05 2.64
CA LEU A 27 -2.21 -7.37 3.34
C LEU A 27 -2.40 -7.02 4.82
N THR A 28 -2.24 -8.00 5.69
CA THR A 28 -2.42 -7.83 7.14
C THR A 28 -1.42 -8.65 7.93
N GLY A 29 -1.28 -8.34 9.20
CA GLY A 29 -0.49 -9.08 10.17
C GLY A 29 -1.38 -9.74 11.24
N SER A 30 -0.97 -9.61 12.49
CA SER A 30 -1.76 -10.01 13.67
C SER A 30 -2.37 -8.78 14.36
N GLU A 31 -3.25 -8.99 15.32
CA GLU A 31 -3.78 -7.93 16.18
C GLU A 31 -2.69 -7.11 16.88
N LYS A 32 -1.56 -7.75 17.24
CA LYS A 32 -0.45 -7.12 17.95
C LYS A 32 0.49 -6.34 17.03
N ALA A 33 0.65 -6.78 15.80
CA ALA A 33 1.56 -6.15 14.85
C ALA A 33 1.19 -6.51 13.40
N PHE A 34 1.07 -5.50 12.59
CA PHE A 34 1.08 -5.64 11.14
C PHE A 34 2.44 -6.17 10.68
N ALA A 35 3.50 -5.45 11.00
CA ALA A 35 4.88 -5.87 10.78
C ALA A 35 5.84 -4.97 11.58
N ALA A 36 6.79 -5.58 12.29
CA ALA A 36 7.76 -4.87 13.13
C ALA A 36 9.11 -4.57 12.44
N GLY A 37 9.15 -4.66 11.11
CA GLY A 37 10.34 -4.36 10.32
C GLY A 37 11.22 -5.57 10.01
N ALA A 38 12.46 -5.31 9.58
CA ALA A 38 13.42 -6.33 9.20
C ALA A 38 13.97 -7.10 10.42
N ASP A 39 14.44 -8.32 10.20
CA ASP A 39 15.11 -9.10 11.23
C ASP A 39 16.51 -8.55 11.49
N ILE A 40 16.65 -7.86 12.63
CA ILE A 40 17.91 -7.22 13.03
C ILE A 40 19.06 -8.24 13.21
N LYS A 41 18.75 -9.46 13.66
CA LYS A 41 19.76 -10.52 13.81
C LYS A 41 20.35 -10.94 12.46
N GLN A 42 19.53 -10.95 11.40
CA GLN A 42 19.99 -11.23 10.04
C GLN A 42 20.75 -10.04 9.43
N MET A 43 20.42 -8.82 9.83
CA MET A 43 21.09 -7.60 9.32
C MET A 43 22.44 -7.34 10.00
N GLN A 44 22.55 -7.60 11.30
CA GLN A 44 23.70 -7.23 12.12
C GLN A 44 25.07 -7.66 11.54
N PRO A 45 25.24 -8.88 10.99
CA PRO A 45 26.54 -9.30 10.46
C PRO A 45 26.84 -8.78 9.04
N LYS A 46 25.88 -8.14 8.36
CA LYS A 46 26.04 -7.76 6.95
C LYS A 46 26.91 -6.51 6.78
N THR A 47 27.81 -6.58 5.82
CA THR A 47 28.60 -5.44 5.34
C THR A 47 27.90 -4.69 4.22
N TYR A 48 28.40 -3.50 3.86
CA TYR A 48 27.92 -2.77 2.68
C TYR A 48 27.90 -3.64 1.41
N MET A 49 28.98 -4.40 1.18
CA MET A 49 29.08 -5.22 -0.03
C MET A 49 28.09 -6.40 -0.05
N ASP A 50 27.73 -6.93 1.13
CA ASP A 50 26.75 -7.99 1.23
C ASP A 50 25.37 -7.47 0.83
N VAL A 51 24.92 -6.35 1.45
CA VAL A 51 23.59 -5.77 1.15
C VAL A 51 23.51 -5.26 -0.29
N TYR A 52 24.60 -4.71 -0.83
CA TYR A 52 24.66 -4.22 -2.20
C TYR A 52 24.53 -5.36 -3.23
N LYS A 53 25.31 -6.45 -3.06
CA LYS A 53 25.28 -7.59 -3.99
C LYS A 53 24.00 -8.41 -3.92
N GLU A 54 23.40 -8.50 -2.75
CA GLU A 54 22.14 -9.24 -2.55
C GLU A 54 20.92 -8.47 -3.04
N ASP A 55 21.05 -7.18 -3.38
CA ASP A 55 19.91 -6.30 -3.66
C ASP A 55 18.85 -6.42 -2.55
N PHE A 56 19.31 -6.22 -1.31
CA PHE A 56 18.69 -6.70 -0.08
C PHE A 56 17.23 -6.24 0.12
N ILE A 57 16.90 -5.03 -0.31
CA ILE A 57 15.56 -4.46 -0.16
C ILE A 57 14.74 -4.67 -1.44
N THR A 58 15.24 -4.21 -2.60
CA THR A 58 14.49 -4.11 -3.86
C THR A 58 13.97 -5.46 -4.31
N ARG A 59 14.77 -6.51 -4.15
CA ARG A 59 14.50 -7.85 -4.65
C ARG A 59 13.14 -8.42 -4.23
N ASN A 60 12.68 -8.13 -3.01
CA ASN A 60 11.47 -8.74 -2.46
C ASN A 60 10.41 -7.72 -2.03
N TRP A 61 10.82 -6.60 -1.43
CA TRP A 61 9.91 -5.64 -0.81
C TRP A 61 9.11 -4.81 -1.84
N GLU A 62 9.76 -4.40 -2.93
CA GLU A 62 9.13 -3.54 -3.93
C GLU A 62 8.08 -4.25 -4.78
N ARG A 63 7.90 -5.56 -4.61
CA ARG A 63 6.88 -6.30 -5.35
C ARG A 63 5.47 -5.83 -5.06
N VAL A 64 5.19 -5.41 -3.83
CA VAL A 64 3.89 -4.83 -3.45
C VAL A 64 3.64 -3.52 -4.22
N ALA A 65 4.64 -2.63 -4.26
CA ALA A 65 4.52 -1.35 -4.98
C ALA A 65 4.35 -1.52 -6.49
N SER A 66 4.90 -2.61 -7.08
CA SER A 66 4.81 -2.89 -8.52
C SER A 66 3.58 -3.70 -8.93
N CYS A 67 2.77 -4.17 -7.98
CA CYS A 67 1.54 -4.91 -8.27
C CYS A 67 0.53 -4.00 -8.98
N ARG A 68 -0.04 -4.49 -10.07
CA ARG A 68 -1.00 -3.70 -10.86
C ARG A 68 -2.41 -3.71 -10.29
N LYS A 69 -2.79 -4.80 -9.58
CA LYS A 69 -4.08 -4.92 -8.93
C LYS A 69 -4.12 -4.20 -7.57
N PRO A 70 -5.30 -3.80 -7.07
CA PRO A 70 -5.44 -3.13 -5.78
C PRO A 70 -4.95 -3.96 -4.59
N ILE A 71 -4.19 -3.34 -3.68
CA ILE A 71 -3.75 -3.93 -2.40
C ILE A 71 -4.06 -2.95 -1.28
N ILE A 72 -4.78 -3.40 -0.26
CA ILE A 72 -5.12 -2.64 0.96
C ILE A 72 -4.21 -3.10 2.09
N ALA A 73 -3.53 -2.19 2.78
CA ALA A 73 -2.88 -2.50 4.04
C ALA A 73 -3.89 -2.41 5.18
N ALA A 74 -4.14 -3.53 5.86
CA ALA A 74 -4.96 -3.61 7.07
C ALA A 74 -4.04 -3.62 8.30
N VAL A 75 -3.86 -2.47 8.91
CA VAL A 75 -2.86 -2.27 9.98
C VAL A 75 -3.52 -2.34 11.34
N SER A 76 -3.19 -3.38 12.11
CA SER A 76 -3.51 -3.47 13.53
C SER A 76 -2.21 -3.59 14.34
N GLY A 77 -2.17 -2.95 15.53
CA GLY A 77 -0.97 -2.90 16.35
C GLY A 77 0.20 -2.22 15.65
N TYR A 78 1.39 -2.75 15.77
CA TYR A 78 2.61 -2.08 15.33
C TYR A 78 2.91 -2.25 13.83
N ALA A 79 3.09 -1.13 13.12
CA ALA A 79 3.70 -1.04 11.79
C ALA A 79 4.98 -0.20 11.90
N LEU A 80 6.14 -0.84 12.07
CA LEU A 80 7.40 -0.17 12.41
C LEU A 80 8.48 -0.44 11.38
N GLY A 81 9.27 0.60 11.08
CA GLY A 81 10.40 0.52 10.14
C GLY A 81 9.95 -0.06 8.80
N GLY A 82 10.63 -1.11 8.35
CA GLY A 82 10.24 -1.82 7.13
C GLY A 82 8.77 -2.25 7.09
N GLY A 83 8.14 -2.53 8.24
CA GLY A 83 6.70 -2.84 8.30
C GLY A 83 5.83 -1.62 7.96
N CYS A 84 6.19 -0.44 8.43
CA CYS A 84 5.54 0.81 8.05
C CYS A 84 5.81 1.13 6.57
N GLU A 85 7.03 0.89 6.08
CA GLU A 85 7.37 1.05 4.67
C GLU A 85 6.56 0.13 3.77
N LEU A 86 6.34 -1.13 4.17
CA LEU A 86 5.51 -2.10 3.46
C LEU A 86 4.04 -1.65 3.41
N ALA A 87 3.49 -1.15 4.51
CA ALA A 87 2.14 -0.58 4.53
C ALA A 87 1.99 0.59 3.56
N MET A 88 3.01 1.47 3.47
CA MET A 88 3.05 2.58 2.52
C MET A 88 3.25 2.17 1.05
N MET A 89 3.65 0.93 0.78
CA MET A 89 3.71 0.39 -0.59
C MET A 89 2.36 -0.09 -1.11
N CYS A 90 1.39 -0.34 -0.22
CA CYS A 90 0.01 -0.63 -0.59
C CYS A 90 -0.70 0.62 -1.12
N ASP A 91 -1.87 0.46 -1.72
CA ASP A 91 -2.58 1.56 -2.36
C ASP A 91 -3.19 2.53 -1.36
N PHE A 92 -3.71 2.00 -0.26
CA PHE A 92 -4.12 2.78 0.89
C PHE A 92 -4.13 1.92 2.17
N MET A 93 -4.13 2.60 3.31
CA MET A 93 -4.13 1.96 4.62
C MET A 93 -5.48 2.14 5.33
N VAL A 94 -5.97 1.05 5.91
CA VAL A 94 -7.04 1.04 6.91
C VAL A 94 -6.42 0.61 8.23
N ALA A 95 -6.61 1.39 9.27
CA ALA A 95 -6.05 1.13 10.59
C ALA A 95 -7.11 0.68 11.58
N SER A 96 -6.74 -0.18 12.53
CA SER A 96 -7.51 -0.34 13.76
C SER A 96 -7.19 0.82 14.72
N GLU A 97 -8.04 1.04 15.73
CA GLU A 97 -7.80 2.04 16.79
C GLU A 97 -6.47 1.81 17.53
N SER A 98 -6.01 0.56 17.60
CA SER A 98 -4.75 0.19 18.27
C SER A 98 -3.51 0.36 17.39
N ALA A 99 -3.64 0.76 16.14
CA ALA A 99 -2.53 0.84 15.20
C ALA A 99 -1.52 1.93 15.58
N LYS A 100 -0.23 1.60 15.42
CA LYS A 100 0.90 2.51 15.69
C LYS A 100 1.90 2.44 14.56
N PHE A 101 2.27 3.59 14.04
CA PHE A 101 3.17 3.74 12.92
C PHE A 101 4.50 4.36 13.37
N GLY A 102 5.63 3.94 12.80
CA GLY A 102 6.91 4.53 13.14
C GLY A 102 8.04 4.17 12.19
N GLN A 103 9.07 5.03 12.20
CA GLN A 103 10.34 4.81 11.50
C GLN A 103 11.49 4.89 12.53
N PRO A 104 11.65 3.86 13.40
CA PRO A 104 12.57 3.91 14.54
C PRO A 104 14.01 3.51 14.19
N GLU A 105 14.36 3.40 12.91
CA GLU A 105 15.68 2.95 12.43
C GLU A 105 16.84 3.77 12.99
N ILE A 106 16.60 5.04 13.28
CA ILE A 106 17.61 5.93 13.88
C ILE A 106 18.16 5.38 15.21
N ASN A 107 17.34 4.64 15.98
CA ASN A 107 17.76 4.02 17.22
C ASN A 107 18.76 2.86 17.02
N LEU A 108 18.88 2.38 15.79
CA LEU A 108 19.83 1.33 15.37
C LEU A 108 21.05 1.91 14.64
N GLY A 109 21.16 3.24 14.54
CA GLY A 109 22.24 3.91 13.82
C GLY A 109 22.12 3.83 12.30
N VAL A 110 20.92 3.58 11.78
CA VAL A 110 20.61 3.55 10.34
C VAL A 110 19.40 4.42 10.03
N SER A 111 19.08 4.58 8.75
CA SER A 111 17.88 5.27 8.27
C SER A 111 16.88 4.27 7.70
N PRO A 112 15.61 4.66 7.49
CA PRO A 112 14.68 3.90 6.65
C PRO A 112 15.31 3.58 5.29
N GLY A 113 15.16 2.35 4.81
CA GLY A 113 15.85 1.86 3.61
C GLY A 113 14.92 1.32 2.51
N ALA A 114 13.62 1.09 2.82
CA ALA A 114 12.64 0.59 1.86
C ALA A 114 11.66 1.69 1.38
N GLY A 115 12.11 2.95 1.38
CA GLY A 115 11.37 4.10 0.88
C GLY A 115 10.67 4.93 1.96
N GLY A 116 10.88 4.65 3.25
CA GLY A 116 10.23 5.36 4.35
C GLY A 116 10.44 6.87 4.31
N THR A 117 11.67 7.33 4.13
CA THR A 117 11.95 8.77 4.02
C THR A 117 11.24 9.43 2.83
N GLN A 118 10.99 8.68 1.75
CA GLN A 118 10.39 9.19 0.52
C GLN A 118 8.87 9.14 0.55
N ARG A 119 8.30 7.96 0.86
CA ARG A 119 6.84 7.76 0.89
C ARG A 119 6.20 8.50 2.06
N LEU A 120 6.75 8.38 3.28
CA LEU A 120 6.21 9.08 4.44
C LEU A 120 6.18 10.60 4.22
N THR A 121 7.25 11.18 3.66
CA THR A 121 7.30 12.62 3.38
C THR A 121 6.23 13.05 2.37
N ARG A 122 5.92 12.22 1.39
CA ARG A 122 4.85 12.49 0.43
C ARG A 122 3.46 12.40 1.04
N PHE A 123 3.25 11.46 1.96
CA PHE A 123 1.97 11.30 2.66
C PHE A 123 1.69 12.41 3.67
N ILE A 124 2.67 12.73 4.55
CA ILE A 124 2.42 13.54 5.75
C ILE A 124 3.21 14.85 5.80
N GLY A 125 3.98 15.14 4.75
CA GLY A 125 4.81 16.33 4.66
C GLY A 125 6.12 16.26 5.44
N LYS A 126 7.03 17.19 5.13
CA LYS A 126 8.41 17.18 5.61
C LYS A 126 8.53 17.23 7.14
N SER A 127 7.74 18.08 7.80
CA SER A 127 7.91 18.35 9.25
C SER A 127 7.64 17.10 10.08
N LYS A 128 6.51 16.44 9.85
CA LYS A 128 6.13 15.20 10.57
C LYS A 128 7.06 14.04 10.24
N SER A 129 7.43 13.87 8.97
CA SER A 129 8.36 12.83 8.56
C SER A 129 9.73 13.01 9.18
N MET A 130 10.24 14.24 9.23
CA MET A 130 11.53 14.55 9.84
C MET A 130 11.52 14.25 11.34
N ASP A 131 10.44 14.65 12.04
CA ASP A 131 10.27 14.35 13.46
C ASP A 131 10.30 12.84 13.71
N MET A 132 9.49 12.06 12.99
CA MET A 132 9.45 10.60 13.13
C MET A 132 10.80 9.93 12.81
N CYS A 133 11.42 10.30 11.71
CA CYS A 133 12.68 9.67 11.28
C CYS A 133 13.89 10.06 12.15
N LEU A 134 13.92 11.26 12.74
CA LEU A 134 15.04 11.72 13.57
C LEU A 134 14.91 11.38 15.05
N THR A 135 13.67 11.25 15.55
CA THR A 135 13.41 10.92 16.97
C THR A 135 13.08 9.44 17.17
N GLY A 136 12.65 8.75 16.13
CA GLY A 136 12.14 7.38 16.23
C GLY A 136 10.80 7.28 16.96
N ARG A 137 10.07 8.41 17.13
CA ARG A 137 8.76 8.37 17.79
C ARG A 137 7.74 7.59 16.98
N MET A 138 6.75 7.07 17.68
CA MET A 138 5.58 6.44 17.08
C MET A 138 4.46 7.46 16.90
N MET A 139 3.55 7.15 15.99
CA MET A 139 2.33 7.88 15.65
C MET A 139 1.14 6.97 15.89
N GLU A 140 0.15 7.42 16.65
CA GLU A 140 -1.09 6.71 16.90
C GLU A 140 -2.03 6.80 15.67
N ALA A 141 -3.05 5.94 15.63
CA ALA A 141 -3.97 5.83 14.50
C ALA A 141 -4.68 7.15 14.18
N GLU A 142 -5.16 7.88 15.20
CA GLU A 142 -5.88 9.15 15.03
C GLU A 142 -4.97 10.24 14.44
N GLU A 143 -3.71 10.33 14.88
CA GLU A 143 -2.75 11.26 14.27
C GLU A 143 -2.51 10.87 12.81
N ALA A 144 -2.33 9.58 12.53
CA ALA A 144 -2.06 9.06 11.19
C ALA A 144 -3.22 9.33 10.21
N GLU A 145 -4.46 9.17 10.65
CA GLU A 145 -5.65 9.46 9.84
C GLU A 145 -5.79 10.98 9.61
N SER A 146 -5.66 11.78 10.66
CA SER A 146 -5.85 13.24 10.59
C SER A 146 -4.88 13.95 9.62
N ILE A 147 -3.73 13.34 9.34
CA ILE A 147 -2.70 13.89 8.45
C ILE A 147 -2.58 13.16 7.10
N GLY A 148 -3.44 12.17 6.85
CA GLY A 148 -3.54 11.50 5.56
C GLY A 148 -2.59 10.32 5.32
N LEU A 149 -1.95 9.78 6.36
CA LEU A 149 -1.22 8.51 6.26
C LEU A 149 -2.17 7.33 6.18
N VAL A 150 -3.25 7.35 6.95
CA VAL A 150 -4.31 6.36 7.01
C VAL A 150 -5.58 6.94 6.40
N SER A 151 -6.31 6.15 5.63
CA SER A 151 -7.54 6.57 4.97
C SER A 151 -8.79 6.45 5.85
N ARG A 152 -8.81 5.45 6.74
CA ARG A 152 -9.94 5.16 7.64
C ARG A 152 -9.45 4.45 8.90
N ILE A 153 -10.12 4.71 10.03
CA ILE A 153 -9.97 3.95 11.27
C ILE A 153 -11.24 3.12 11.49
N LEU A 154 -11.06 1.87 11.88
CA LEU A 154 -12.13 0.96 12.28
C LEU A 154 -11.92 0.52 13.73
N SER A 155 -13.03 0.13 14.41
CA SER A 155 -12.94 -0.41 15.76
C SER A 155 -12.11 -1.70 15.78
N ASN A 156 -11.45 -1.97 16.90
CA ASN A 156 -10.66 -3.19 17.03
C ASN A 156 -11.51 -4.46 16.88
N ASP A 157 -12.74 -4.44 17.38
CA ASP A 157 -13.65 -5.60 17.40
C ASP A 157 -14.11 -6.02 16.01
N ASP A 158 -14.38 -5.04 15.13
CA ASP A 158 -14.89 -5.26 13.78
C ASP A 158 -13.83 -5.07 12.69
N PHE A 159 -12.55 -5.01 13.06
CA PHE A 159 -11.48 -4.58 12.16
C PHE A 159 -11.38 -5.43 10.90
N VAL A 160 -11.28 -6.74 11.07
CA VAL A 160 -11.07 -7.65 9.92
C VAL A 160 -12.28 -7.64 8.98
N ASP A 161 -13.49 -7.77 9.54
CA ASP A 161 -14.73 -7.78 8.76
C ASP A 161 -14.94 -6.46 8.04
N GLY A 162 -14.68 -5.33 8.71
CA GLY A 162 -14.78 -4.00 8.10
C GLY A 162 -13.80 -3.79 6.96
N VAL A 163 -12.56 -4.29 7.07
CA VAL A 163 -11.59 -4.23 5.96
C VAL A 163 -12.03 -5.13 4.80
N VAL A 164 -12.57 -6.30 5.10
CA VAL A 164 -13.12 -7.21 4.05
C VAL A 164 -14.26 -6.54 3.30
N ASP A 165 -15.14 -5.81 3.98
CA ASP A 165 -16.23 -5.10 3.31
C ASP A 165 -15.71 -3.96 2.41
N ILE A 166 -14.69 -3.21 2.86
CA ILE A 166 -14.01 -2.23 2.00
C ILE A 166 -13.37 -2.89 0.78
N ALA A 167 -12.72 -4.04 0.95
CA ALA A 167 -12.12 -4.77 -0.17
C ALA A 167 -13.17 -5.29 -1.16
N LYS A 168 -14.35 -5.71 -0.70
CA LYS A 168 -15.49 -6.07 -1.55
C LYS A 168 -15.99 -4.87 -2.35
N GLU A 169 -16.05 -3.67 -1.74
CA GLU A 169 -16.41 -2.44 -2.45
C GLU A 169 -15.47 -2.16 -3.63
N VAL A 170 -14.17 -2.40 -3.45
CA VAL A 170 -13.16 -2.28 -4.52
C VAL A 170 -13.34 -3.40 -5.55
N ALA A 171 -13.50 -4.63 -5.10
CA ALA A 171 -13.65 -5.81 -5.96
C ALA A 171 -14.93 -5.79 -6.82
N ASP A 172 -15.97 -5.10 -6.38
CA ASP A 172 -17.22 -4.90 -7.12
C ASP A 172 -17.08 -3.93 -8.32
N LYS A 173 -15.94 -3.23 -8.44
CA LYS A 173 -15.69 -2.32 -9.57
C LYS A 173 -15.05 -3.07 -10.75
N SER A 174 -15.06 -2.46 -11.94
CA SER A 174 -14.30 -2.97 -13.08
C SER A 174 -12.81 -3.04 -12.72
N LEU A 175 -12.20 -4.22 -12.84
CA LEU A 175 -10.79 -4.42 -12.53
C LEU A 175 -9.90 -3.56 -13.43
N VAL A 176 -10.24 -3.46 -14.71
CA VAL A 176 -9.51 -2.63 -15.68
C VAL A 176 -9.52 -1.17 -15.23
N ALA A 177 -10.68 -0.65 -14.82
CA ALA A 177 -10.80 0.73 -14.38
C ALA A 177 -10.06 0.96 -13.05
N THR A 178 -10.10 0.02 -12.08
CA THR A 178 -9.36 0.15 -10.83
C THR A 178 -7.85 0.12 -11.04
N MET A 179 -7.34 -0.76 -11.90
CA MET A 179 -5.91 -0.82 -12.25
C MET A 179 -5.43 0.48 -12.92
N MET A 180 -6.18 1.01 -13.88
CA MET A 180 -5.85 2.27 -14.53
C MET A 180 -5.93 3.46 -13.57
N THR A 181 -6.91 3.48 -12.67
CA THR A 181 -7.04 4.53 -11.65
C THR A 181 -5.86 4.50 -10.67
N LYS A 182 -5.46 3.31 -10.20
CA LYS A 182 -4.26 3.14 -9.37
C LYS A 182 -3.01 3.70 -10.06
N GLU A 183 -2.81 3.38 -11.34
CA GLU A 183 -1.67 3.87 -12.11
C GLU A 183 -1.70 5.41 -12.24
N MET A 184 -2.88 6.01 -12.50
CA MET A 184 -3.05 7.46 -12.59
C MET A 184 -2.74 8.18 -11.27
N VAL A 185 -3.24 7.64 -10.15
CA VAL A 185 -2.99 8.22 -8.81
C VAL A 185 -1.51 8.14 -8.44
N ASN A 186 -0.86 6.99 -8.67
CA ASN A 186 0.57 6.83 -8.40
C ASN A 186 1.43 7.76 -9.27
N ARG A 187 1.00 8.06 -10.49
CA ARG A 187 1.70 8.99 -11.40
C ARG A 187 1.81 10.41 -10.82
N ALA A 188 0.92 10.82 -9.92
CA ALA A 188 0.97 12.13 -9.28
C ALA A 188 2.27 12.36 -8.47
N TYR A 189 2.90 11.29 -7.99
CA TYR A 189 4.15 11.36 -7.23
C TYR A 189 5.41 11.30 -8.10
N GLU A 190 5.27 11.01 -9.40
CA GLU A 190 6.39 10.73 -10.30
C GLU A 190 6.58 11.78 -11.39
N THR A 191 5.62 12.73 -11.53
CA THR A 191 5.67 13.70 -12.62
C THR A 191 5.13 15.07 -12.24
N THR A 192 5.24 16.05 -13.14
CA THR A 192 4.62 17.37 -12.95
C THR A 192 3.11 17.27 -13.14
N LEU A 193 2.35 18.21 -12.55
CA LEU A 193 0.89 18.26 -12.68
C LEU A 193 0.44 18.24 -14.14
N ALA A 194 1.08 19.01 -15.01
CA ALA A 194 0.72 19.10 -16.43
C ALA A 194 0.86 17.76 -17.16
N GLU A 195 1.95 17.03 -16.90
CA GLU A 195 2.17 15.70 -17.49
C GLU A 195 1.28 14.65 -16.86
N GLY A 196 1.06 14.70 -15.53
CA GLY A 196 0.13 13.82 -14.82
C GLY A 196 -1.30 13.94 -15.37
N VAL A 197 -1.83 15.16 -15.52
CA VAL A 197 -3.16 15.40 -16.11
C VAL A 197 -3.23 14.94 -17.56
N ARG A 198 -2.13 15.09 -18.33
CA ARG A 198 -2.07 14.61 -19.72
C ARG A 198 -2.09 13.08 -19.79
N PHE A 199 -1.39 12.40 -18.89
CA PHE A 199 -1.39 10.95 -18.75
C PHE A 199 -2.79 10.44 -18.34
N GLU A 200 -3.39 11.02 -17.30
CA GLU A 200 -4.74 10.71 -16.81
C GLU A 200 -5.77 10.79 -17.96
N ARG A 201 -5.75 11.89 -18.72
CA ARG A 201 -6.70 12.09 -19.82
C ARG A 201 -6.58 11.03 -20.90
N ARG A 202 -5.35 10.57 -21.19
CA ARG A 202 -5.15 9.49 -22.18
C ARG A 202 -5.71 8.15 -21.68
N LEU A 203 -5.48 7.80 -20.44
CA LEU A 203 -6.04 6.58 -19.84
C LEU A 203 -7.57 6.69 -19.72
N PHE A 204 -8.09 7.84 -19.28
CA PHE A 204 -9.53 8.07 -19.26
C PHE A 204 -10.17 7.87 -20.65
N HIS A 205 -9.57 8.41 -21.70
CA HIS A 205 -10.08 8.21 -23.07
C HIS A 205 -10.01 6.72 -23.49
N SER A 206 -8.95 5.99 -23.11
CA SER A 206 -8.82 4.58 -23.47
C SER A 206 -9.90 3.71 -22.82
N MET A 207 -10.39 4.08 -21.62
CA MET A 207 -11.50 3.38 -20.98
C MET A 207 -12.79 3.38 -21.79
N PHE A 208 -12.97 4.34 -22.71
CA PHE A 208 -14.15 4.38 -23.60
C PHE A 208 -14.19 3.22 -24.61
N ALA A 209 -13.09 2.49 -24.76
CA ALA A 209 -13.05 1.27 -25.57
C ALA A 209 -13.49 0.02 -24.81
N THR A 210 -13.67 0.08 -23.48
CA THR A 210 -14.04 -1.08 -22.65
C THR A 210 -15.54 -1.33 -22.68
N LYS A 211 -15.93 -2.61 -22.57
CA LYS A 211 -17.33 -3.01 -22.40
C LYS A 211 -17.84 -2.60 -21.02
N ASP A 212 -17.00 -2.66 -20.00
CA ASP A 212 -17.33 -2.26 -18.63
C ASP A 212 -17.74 -0.79 -18.52
N LYS A 213 -17.10 0.11 -19.26
CA LYS A 213 -17.53 1.51 -19.34
C LYS A 213 -18.94 1.62 -19.92
N THR A 214 -19.25 0.86 -20.96
CA THR A 214 -20.56 0.86 -21.59
C THR A 214 -21.62 0.32 -20.64
N GLU A 215 -21.34 -0.80 -19.98
CA GLU A 215 -22.20 -1.40 -18.94
C GLU A 215 -22.40 -0.44 -17.77
N GLY A 216 -21.33 0.12 -17.21
CA GLY A 216 -21.41 1.02 -16.06
C GLY A 216 -22.25 2.27 -16.32
N MET A 217 -22.12 2.88 -17.52
CA MET A 217 -22.94 4.04 -17.90
C MET A 217 -24.40 3.67 -18.15
N ALA A 218 -24.66 2.52 -18.79
CA ALA A 218 -26.03 2.03 -19.00
C ALA A 218 -26.73 1.72 -17.65
N ALA A 219 -26.05 0.98 -16.78
CA ALA A 219 -26.55 0.63 -15.45
C ALA A 219 -26.88 1.88 -14.60
N PHE A 220 -26.03 2.93 -14.68
CA PHE A 220 -26.28 4.20 -13.98
C PHE A 220 -27.55 4.90 -14.51
N VAL A 221 -27.74 4.98 -15.83
CA VAL A 221 -28.91 5.59 -16.44
C VAL A 221 -30.20 4.79 -16.12
N GLU A 222 -30.08 3.47 -16.13
CA GLU A 222 -31.18 2.53 -15.83
C GLU A 222 -31.45 2.35 -14.34
N LYS A 223 -30.61 2.94 -13.44
CA LYS A 223 -30.68 2.83 -11.97
C LYS A 223 -30.62 1.39 -11.46
N ARG A 224 -29.79 0.56 -12.06
CA ARG A 224 -29.49 -0.81 -11.63
C ARG A 224 -28.03 -0.97 -11.23
N LYS A 225 -27.68 -2.09 -10.57
CA LYS A 225 -26.29 -2.45 -10.28
C LYS A 225 -25.59 -2.86 -11.59
N PRO A 226 -24.36 -2.39 -11.87
CA PRO A 226 -23.60 -2.83 -13.04
C PRO A 226 -23.06 -4.26 -12.85
N GLU A 227 -22.85 -4.96 -13.97
CA GLU A 227 -22.26 -6.30 -14.04
C GLU A 227 -20.96 -6.22 -14.86
N PHE A 228 -19.85 -5.88 -14.18
CA PHE A 228 -18.54 -5.75 -14.82
C PHE A 228 -17.93 -7.12 -15.15
N LYS A 229 -17.30 -7.23 -16.34
CA LYS A 229 -16.69 -8.45 -16.86
C LYS A 229 -15.20 -8.30 -17.15
N ASP A 230 -14.64 -7.11 -16.87
CA ASP A 230 -13.24 -6.76 -17.06
C ASP A 230 -12.77 -6.81 -18.53
N GLU A 231 -13.67 -6.43 -19.45
CA GLU A 231 -13.46 -6.42 -20.91
C GLU A 231 -13.56 -5.01 -21.53
#